data_baa5884686094e6b5a869b123f9ced73
#
_entry.id   baa5884686094e6b5a869b123f9ced73
#
_cell.length_a   1.000
_cell.length_b   1.000
_cell.length_c   1.000
_cell.angle_alpha   90.00
_cell.angle_beta   90.00
_cell.angle_gamma   90.00
#
_symmetry.space_group_name_H-M   'P 1'
#
loop_
_entity.id
_entity.type
_entity.pdbx_description
1 polymer ?
#
loop_
_entity_poly.entity_id
_entity_poly.type
_entity_poly.pdbx_seq_one_letter_code
_entity_poly.pdbx_strand_id
1 'polypeptide(L)'
;MKKLGGLIVAIIVSLAPQFSVAGDCNDVVLEQVRQMPKGGRYSVSHFAKIRLQSSAHFESGKFFIIPAGPSFCSGATYLVFIRTIEALRERGQLSLDYGTLEHLIIRDQHDGEDVWGRWNANGPGTARLFHELQLGRNFANIDQAKPGDFMKIFWSRQVGKNEHGHSTIFLGTENRPDGQYVRYWSSNVPSGYGEKSVPRSKIAYAIFSRLETPTNLTRITTAPSVDTYLASLLRTRSSISEAGSKCGL
;
A
#
# COMPACT_ATOMS: atom_id res chain seq x y z
N MET A 1 34.29 -7.50 63.18
CA MET A 1 33.34 -8.15 62.25
C MET A 1 32.46 -7.07 61.62
N LYS A 2 32.72 -6.69 60.36
CA LYS A 2 31.92 -5.70 59.63
C LYS A 2 30.95 -6.48 58.73
N LYS A 3 29.63 -6.27 58.94
CA LYS A 3 28.58 -6.84 58.06
C LYS A 3 28.47 -5.94 56.81
N LEU A 4 28.78 -6.51 55.63
CA LEU A 4 28.43 -5.92 54.36
C LEU A 4 26.93 -6.18 54.08
N GLY A 5 26.15 -5.12 54.07
CA GLY A 5 24.79 -5.17 53.55
C GLY A 5 24.76 -5.04 52.04
N GLY A 6 24.41 -6.12 51.38
CA GLY A 6 24.23 -6.12 49.91
C GLY A 6 22.93 -5.40 49.55
N LEU A 7 23.02 -4.37 48.70
CA LEU A 7 21.89 -3.66 48.11
C LEU A 7 21.40 -4.44 46.89
N ILE A 8 20.23 -5.07 46.95
CA ILE A 8 19.60 -5.71 45.81
C ILE A 8 18.84 -4.61 45.04
N VAL A 9 19.34 -4.21 43.87
CA VAL A 9 18.61 -3.34 42.95
C VAL A 9 17.69 -4.20 42.09
N ALA A 10 16.41 -4.16 42.38
CA ALA A 10 15.40 -4.80 41.53
C ALA A 10 15.18 -3.96 40.27
N ILE A 11 15.61 -4.47 39.10
CA ILE A 11 15.30 -3.87 37.80
C ILE A 11 13.87 -4.24 37.44
N ILE A 12 12.94 -3.29 37.60
CA ILE A 12 11.57 -3.45 37.08
C ILE A 12 11.62 -3.20 35.57
N VAL A 13 11.62 -4.28 34.80
CA VAL A 13 11.41 -4.21 33.35
C VAL A 13 9.91 -3.95 33.13
N SER A 14 9.56 -2.72 32.87
CA SER A 14 8.20 -2.35 32.44
C SER A 14 7.96 -2.91 31.03
N LEU A 15 7.27 -4.04 30.94
CA LEU A 15 6.68 -4.53 29.71
C LEU A 15 5.52 -3.60 29.34
N ALA A 16 5.77 -2.64 28.46
CA ALA A 16 4.69 -1.89 27.82
C ALA A 16 3.78 -2.89 27.07
N PRO A 17 2.45 -2.80 27.24
CA PRO A 17 1.55 -3.68 26.50
C PRO A 17 1.71 -3.43 25.01
N GLN A 18 2.14 -4.45 24.27
CA GLN A 18 2.08 -4.44 22.82
C GLN A 18 0.62 -4.59 22.42
N PHE A 19 -0.04 -3.48 22.13
CA PHE A 19 -1.36 -3.49 21.50
C PHE A 19 -1.20 -4.05 20.10
N SER A 20 -1.50 -5.33 19.93
CA SER A 20 -1.72 -5.92 18.62
C SER A 20 -3.00 -5.34 18.06
N VAL A 21 -2.96 -4.74 16.86
CA VAL A 21 -4.18 -4.43 16.12
C VAL A 21 -4.82 -5.76 15.78
N ALA A 22 -5.83 -6.16 16.56
CA ALA A 22 -6.58 -7.38 16.33
C ALA A 22 -7.67 -7.07 15.28
N GLY A 23 -7.42 -7.38 14.02
CA GLY A 23 -8.36 -7.18 12.92
C GLY A 23 -7.75 -6.46 11.71
N ASP A 24 -8.58 -6.26 10.69
CA ASP A 24 -8.15 -5.54 9.48
C ASP A 24 -8.14 -4.01 9.72
N CYS A 25 -7.26 -3.31 9.00
CA CYS A 25 -7.11 -1.85 9.08
C CYS A 25 -8.04 -1.10 8.12
N ASN A 26 -9.03 -1.75 7.55
CA ASN A 26 -9.83 -1.20 6.46
C ASN A 26 -10.57 0.09 6.83
N ASP A 27 -11.09 0.20 8.06
CA ASP A 27 -11.77 1.42 8.51
C ASP A 27 -10.81 2.62 8.55
N VAL A 28 -9.56 2.40 8.97
CA VAL A 28 -8.52 3.44 8.97
C VAL A 28 -8.15 3.82 7.53
N VAL A 29 -8.01 2.85 6.62
CA VAL A 29 -7.79 3.11 5.19
C VAL A 29 -8.91 3.98 4.62
N LEU A 30 -10.18 3.62 4.86
CA LEU A 30 -11.33 4.39 4.38
C LEU A 30 -11.40 5.81 4.97
N GLU A 31 -11.00 5.97 6.22
CA GLU A 31 -10.89 7.30 6.83
C GLU A 31 -9.84 8.14 6.10
N GLN A 32 -8.68 7.58 5.77
CA GLN A 32 -7.66 8.31 5.02
C GLN A 32 -8.12 8.62 3.59
N VAL A 33 -8.84 7.70 2.94
CA VAL A 33 -9.46 7.98 1.62
C VAL A 33 -10.40 9.19 1.68
N ARG A 34 -11.25 9.30 2.71
CA ARG A 34 -12.17 10.44 2.88
C ARG A 34 -11.47 11.78 3.06
N GLN A 35 -10.24 11.77 3.59
CA GLN A 35 -9.41 12.97 3.80
C GLN A 35 -8.56 13.34 2.57
N MET A 36 -8.51 12.49 1.54
CA MET A 36 -7.78 12.81 0.32
C MET A 36 -8.48 13.91 -0.49
N PRO A 37 -7.73 14.75 -1.23
CA PRO A 37 -8.32 15.75 -2.08
C PRO A 37 -9.15 15.13 -3.20
N LYS A 38 -9.95 15.96 -3.87
CA LYS A 38 -10.70 15.58 -5.08
C LYS A 38 -10.09 16.28 -6.30
N GLY A 39 -10.10 15.60 -7.44
CA GLY A 39 -9.62 16.15 -8.71
C GLY A 39 -8.10 16.20 -8.80
N GLY A 40 -7.53 17.28 -9.33
CA GLY A 40 -6.08 17.49 -9.45
C GLY A 40 -5.46 16.91 -10.70
N ARG A 41 -6.25 16.36 -11.64
CA ARG A 41 -5.84 15.75 -12.90
C ARG A 41 -5.03 14.44 -12.74
N TYR A 42 -5.19 13.55 -13.69
CA TYR A 42 -4.37 12.36 -13.83
C TYR A 42 -3.20 12.61 -14.77
N SER A 43 -1.99 12.19 -14.39
CA SER A 43 -0.83 12.19 -15.27
C SER A 43 0.24 11.23 -14.74
N VAL A 44 0.95 10.58 -15.68
CA VAL A 44 2.17 9.76 -15.42
C VAL A 44 3.44 10.48 -15.87
N SER A 45 3.36 11.78 -16.16
CA SER A 45 4.51 12.57 -16.60
C SER A 45 5.58 12.69 -15.49
N HIS A 46 6.81 13.01 -15.89
CA HIS A 46 7.89 13.29 -14.95
C HIS A 46 7.51 14.35 -13.90
N PHE A 47 6.79 15.41 -14.32
CA PHE A 47 6.27 16.42 -13.40
C PHE A 47 5.33 15.82 -12.35
N ALA A 48 4.41 14.92 -12.74
CA ALA A 48 3.53 14.25 -11.80
C ALA A 48 4.30 13.35 -10.81
N LYS A 49 5.36 12.69 -11.27
CA LYS A 49 6.25 11.89 -10.40
C LYS A 49 6.93 12.77 -9.35
N ILE A 50 7.51 13.91 -9.76
CA ILE A 50 8.12 14.89 -8.81
C ILE A 50 7.07 15.40 -7.81
N ARG A 51 5.87 15.75 -8.27
CA ARG A 51 4.78 16.22 -7.40
C ARG A 51 4.38 15.18 -6.36
N LEU A 52 4.28 13.92 -6.75
CA LEU A 52 4.00 12.84 -5.81
C LEU A 52 5.15 12.58 -4.84
N GLN A 53 6.39 12.65 -5.30
CA GLN A 53 7.57 12.54 -4.42
C GLN A 53 7.61 13.63 -3.35
N SER A 54 7.22 14.87 -3.71
CA SER A 54 7.13 15.98 -2.74
C SER A 54 5.86 15.95 -1.88
N SER A 55 4.88 15.11 -2.22
CA SER A 55 3.65 14.95 -1.45
C SER A 55 3.83 14.18 -0.15
N ALA A 56 4.93 13.48 0.03
CA ALA A 56 5.27 12.78 1.25
C ALA A 56 6.75 12.92 1.58
N HIS A 57 7.05 13.31 2.80
CA HIS A 57 8.39 13.31 3.35
C HIS A 57 8.36 12.88 4.81
N PHE A 58 9.51 12.44 5.29
CA PHE A 58 9.71 12.00 6.66
C PHE A 58 10.69 12.95 7.34
N GLU A 59 10.30 13.57 8.43
CA GLU A 59 11.12 14.50 9.19
C GLU A 59 10.80 14.39 10.68
N SER A 60 11.82 14.39 11.50
CA SER A 60 11.69 14.37 12.98
C SER A 60 10.78 13.26 13.50
N GLY A 61 10.79 12.08 12.87
CA GLY A 61 10.00 10.94 13.28
C GLY A 61 8.52 10.94 12.83
N LYS A 62 8.13 11.88 11.96
CA LYS A 62 6.76 11.99 11.43
C LYS A 62 6.72 12.01 9.91
N PHE A 63 5.64 11.48 9.36
CA PHE A 63 5.29 11.67 7.97
C PHE A 63 4.50 12.95 7.78
N PHE A 64 4.96 13.78 6.84
CA PHE A 64 4.23 14.92 6.33
C PHE A 64 3.69 14.55 4.95
N ILE A 65 2.36 14.48 4.84
CA ILE A 65 1.69 13.99 3.63
C ILE A 65 0.70 15.06 3.17
N ILE A 66 1.09 15.77 2.11
CA ILE A 66 0.31 16.84 1.48
C ILE A 66 0.02 16.42 0.04
N PRO A 67 -1.06 15.67 -0.22
CA PRO A 67 -1.37 15.21 -1.56
C PRO A 67 -1.54 16.36 -2.54
N ALA A 68 -0.91 16.24 -3.70
CA ALA A 68 -0.95 17.25 -4.75
C ALA A 68 -1.23 16.61 -6.12
N GLY A 69 -1.82 17.39 -7.04
CA GLY A 69 -1.99 17.00 -8.43
C GLY A 69 -0.94 17.67 -9.35
N PRO A 70 -0.75 17.13 -10.56
CA PRO A 70 -1.34 15.90 -11.07
C PRO A 70 -0.81 14.64 -10.38
N SER A 71 -1.61 13.57 -10.38
CA SER A 71 -1.28 12.32 -9.70
C SER A 71 -1.57 11.11 -10.59
N PHE A 72 -1.10 9.93 -10.19
CA PHE A 72 -1.40 8.66 -10.84
C PHE A 72 -1.82 7.60 -9.81
N CYS A 73 -2.40 6.51 -10.29
CA CYS A 73 -3.12 5.55 -9.46
C CYS A 73 -2.29 4.93 -8.33
N SER A 74 -1.11 4.39 -8.62
CA SER A 74 -0.26 3.76 -7.62
C SER A 74 0.28 4.78 -6.61
N GLY A 75 0.65 5.99 -7.05
CA GLY A 75 1.06 7.05 -6.15
C GLY A 75 -0.06 7.48 -5.20
N ALA A 76 -1.28 7.62 -5.71
CA ALA A 76 -2.44 7.99 -4.90
C ALA A 76 -2.74 6.95 -3.81
N THR A 77 -2.74 5.66 -4.17
CA THR A 77 -2.99 4.59 -3.20
C THR A 77 -1.85 4.43 -2.21
N TYR A 78 -0.60 4.73 -2.62
CA TYR A 78 0.53 4.74 -1.71
C TYR A 78 0.45 5.86 -0.67
N LEU A 79 0.02 7.05 -1.04
CA LEU A 79 -0.24 8.14 -0.09
C LEU A 79 -1.29 7.74 0.94
N VAL A 80 -2.36 7.05 0.54
CA VAL A 80 -3.35 6.50 1.48
C VAL A 80 -2.71 5.47 2.41
N PHE A 81 -1.84 4.59 1.88
CA PHE A 81 -1.14 3.61 2.72
C PHE A 81 -0.27 4.28 3.78
N ILE A 82 0.59 5.24 3.42
CA ILE A 82 1.45 5.94 4.38
C ILE A 82 0.60 6.70 5.42
N ARG A 83 -0.47 7.38 4.99
CA ARG A 83 -1.40 8.05 5.91
C ARG A 83 -2.06 7.07 6.87
N THR A 84 -2.38 5.86 6.41
CA THR A 84 -2.93 4.80 7.27
C THR A 84 -1.90 4.39 8.33
N ILE A 85 -0.65 4.18 7.94
CA ILE A 85 0.44 3.85 8.87
C ILE A 85 0.64 4.97 9.91
N GLU A 86 0.66 6.23 9.48
CA GLU A 86 0.80 7.37 10.41
C GLU A 86 -0.39 7.48 11.35
N ALA A 87 -1.62 7.32 10.86
CA ALA A 87 -2.83 7.36 11.70
C ALA A 87 -2.84 6.24 12.76
N LEU A 88 -2.36 5.05 12.42
CA LEU A 88 -2.21 3.94 13.37
C LEU A 88 -1.15 4.26 14.45
N ARG A 89 -0.06 4.93 14.05
CA ARG A 89 0.99 5.37 15.00
C ARG A 89 0.48 6.47 15.93
N GLU A 90 -0.17 7.49 15.41
CA GLU A 90 -0.74 8.59 16.20
C GLU A 90 -1.78 8.11 17.21
N ARG A 91 -2.48 7.01 16.92
CA ARG A 91 -3.43 6.35 17.81
C ARG A 91 -2.75 5.41 18.83
N GLY A 92 -1.44 5.26 18.79
CA GLY A 92 -0.71 4.29 19.62
C GLY A 92 -0.99 2.83 19.28
N GLN A 93 -1.60 2.55 18.13
CA GLN A 93 -1.92 1.21 17.66
C GLN A 93 -0.77 0.54 16.91
N LEU A 94 0.23 1.31 16.49
CA LEU A 94 1.40 0.85 15.77
C LEU A 94 2.65 1.58 16.28
N SER A 95 3.68 0.79 16.64
CA SER A 95 5.02 1.32 16.95
C SER A 95 6.00 0.81 15.91
N LEU A 96 6.71 1.72 15.25
CA LEU A 96 7.76 1.43 14.27
C LEU A 96 8.99 2.27 14.59
N ASP A 97 10.17 1.68 14.39
CA ASP A 97 11.43 2.40 14.53
C ASP A 97 11.68 3.36 13.36
N TYR A 98 12.62 4.28 13.57
CA TYR A 98 12.96 5.32 12.60
C TYR A 98 13.43 4.73 11.26
N GLY A 99 14.28 3.70 11.30
CA GLY A 99 14.78 3.06 10.09
C GLY A 99 13.68 2.44 9.24
N THR A 100 12.70 1.78 9.87
CA THR A 100 11.52 1.26 9.18
C THR A 100 10.75 2.37 8.47
N LEU A 101 10.54 3.51 9.13
CA LEU A 101 9.78 4.63 8.56
C LEU A 101 10.51 5.28 7.38
N GLU A 102 11.82 5.43 7.45
CA GLU A 102 12.62 5.95 6.33
C GLU A 102 12.51 5.06 5.08
N HIS A 103 12.46 3.74 5.26
CA HIS A 103 12.30 2.80 4.14
C HIS A 103 10.96 2.93 3.42
N LEU A 104 9.94 3.50 4.05
CA LEU A 104 8.65 3.73 3.38
C LEU A 104 8.66 4.86 2.35
N ILE A 105 9.67 5.74 2.36
CA ILE A 105 9.78 6.86 1.41
C ILE A 105 11.06 6.83 0.58
N ILE A 106 11.70 5.67 0.47
CA ILE A 106 12.85 5.47 -0.42
C ILE A 106 12.44 5.73 -1.87
N ARG A 107 13.31 6.43 -2.58
CA ARG A 107 13.18 6.78 -4.00
C ARG A 107 14.14 5.96 -4.84
N ASP A 108 13.96 6.02 -6.17
CA ASP A 108 14.89 5.46 -7.15
C ASP A 108 15.12 3.94 -7.03
N GLN A 109 14.11 3.22 -6.58
CA GLN A 109 14.14 1.75 -6.57
C GLN A 109 13.89 1.21 -7.99
N HIS A 110 14.75 0.26 -8.42
CA HIS A 110 14.73 -0.27 -9.79
C HIS A 110 13.63 -1.31 -10.07
N ASP A 111 12.85 -1.71 -9.08
CA ASP A 111 11.73 -2.63 -9.22
C ASP A 111 10.40 -1.93 -9.54
N GLY A 112 10.40 -0.60 -9.57
CA GLY A 112 9.27 0.22 -9.96
C GLY A 112 9.69 1.46 -10.74
N GLU A 113 8.73 2.29 -11.08
CA GLU A 113 8.97 3.55 -11.81
C GLU A 113 9.31 4.70 -10.83
N ASP A 114 10.51 4.78 -10.34
CA ASP A 114 11.15 5.92 -9.64
C ASP A 114 10.46 6.47 -8.39
N VAL A 115 9.24 6.04 -8.05
CA VAL A 115 8.46 6.55 -6.93
C VAL A 115 8.01 5.39 -6.03
N TRP A 116 8.55 5.35 -4.81
CA TRP A 116 8.19 4.38 -3.77
C TRP A 116 8.25 2.90 -4.19
N GLY A 117 9.28 2.57 -4.98
CA GLY A 117 9.70 1.21 -5.25
C GLY A 117 8.62 0.26 -5.70
N ARG A 118 8.54 -0.85 -4.99
CA ARG A 118 7.65 -1.98 -5.32
C ARG A 118 6.18 -1.63 -5.44
N TRP A 119 5.69 -0.67 -4.66
CA TRP A 119 4.29 -0.28 -4.74
C TRP A 119 3.93 0.26 -6.12
N ASN A 120 4.84 0.98 -6.73
CA ASN A 120 4.67 1.60 -8.04
C ASN A 120 5.19 0.74 -9.21
N ALA A 121 5.44 -0.52 -8.99
CA ALA A 121 5.91 -1.43 -10.03
C ALA A 121 4.81 -1.79 -11.03
N ASN A 122 5.20 -2.16 -12.25
CA ASN A 122 4.32 -2.88 -13.16
C ASN A 122 3.89 -4.20 -12.54
N GLY A 123 2.74 -4.73 -12.96
CA GLY A 123 2.21 -5.95 -12.40
C GLY A 123 1.61 -5.77 -11.00
N PRO A 124 1.74 -6.78 -10.13
CA PRO A 124 1.07 -6.83 -8.83
C PRO A 124 1.89 -6.18 -7.70
N GLY A 125 2.53 -5.00 -7.94
CA GLY A 125 3.49 -4.41 -7.00
C GLY A 125 3.01 -4.34 -5.55
N THR A 126 1.81 -3.79 -5.30
CA THR A 126 1.22 -3.74 -3.95
C THR A 126 1.06 -5.13 -3.33
N ALA A 127 0.46 -6.08 -4.07
CA ALA A 127 0.22 -7.43 -3.57
C ALA A 127 1.55 -8.17 -3.31
N ARG A 128 2.57 -7.92 -4.14
CA ARG A 128 3.91 -8.48 -3.94
C ARG A 128 4.53 -7.97 -2.64
N LEU A 129 4.43 -6.66 -2.36
CA LEU A 129 4.91 -6.08 -1.11
C LEU A 129 4.17 -6.65 0.12
N PHE A 130 2.84 -6.78 0.03
CA PHE A 130 2.04 -7.39 1.09
C PHE A 130 2.46 -8.83 1.39
N HIS A 131 2.70 -9.62 0.36
CA HIS A 131 3.16 -11.00 0.52
C HIS A 131 4.55 -11.08 1.14
N GLU A 132 5.50 -10.30 0.63
CA GLU A 132 6.90 -10.34 1.05
C GLU A 132 7.08 -9.89 2.50
N LEU A 133 6.43 -8.80 2.87
CA LEU A 133 6.48 -8.30 4.24
C LEU A 133 5.46 -8.96 5.17
N GLN A 134 4.58 -9.82 4.64
CA GLN A 134 3.49 -10.45 5.40
C GLN A 134 2.59 -9.42 6.11
N LEU A 135 2.23 -8.35 5.40
CA LEU A 135 1.39 -7.27 5.93
C LEU A 135 -0.07 -7.67 6.14
N GLY A 136 -0.45 -8.82 5.68
CA GLY A 136 -1.79 -9.37 5.70
C GLY A 136 -1.94 -10.40 4.59
N ARG A 137 -3.11 -10.45 3.97
CA ARG A 137 -3.40 -11.45 2.94
C ARG A 137 -3.72 -10.85 1.59
N ASN A 138 -3.33 -11.58 0.54
CA ASN A 138 -3.77 -11.35 -0.82
C ASN A 138 -4.85 -12.37 -1.21
N PHE A 139 -5.77 -11.99 -2.08
CA PHE A 139 -6.81 -12.87 -2.61
C PHE A 139 -7.36 -12.31 -3.93
N ALA A 140 -7.99 -13.17 -4.75
CA ALA A 140 -8.55 -12.77 -6.04
C ALA A 140 -10.10 -12.81 -6.08
N ASN A 141 -10.74 -13.49 -5.12
CA ASN A 141 -12.19 -13.56 -5.09
C ASN A 141 -12.80 -12.25 -4.56
N ILE A 142 -13.54 -11.55 -5.42
CA ILE A 142 -14.21 -10.29 -5.09
C ILE A 142 -15.24 -10.43 -3.97
N ASP A 143 -15.86 -11.61 -3.79
CA ASP A 143 -16.85 -11.83 -2.74
C ASP A 143 -16.22 -11.81 -1.33
N GLN A 144 -14.90 -11.95 -1.24
CA GLN A 144 -14.14 -11.80 0.01
C GLN A 144 -13.69 -10.36 0.26
N ALA A 145 -13.83 -9.49 -0.75
CA ALA A 145 -13.35 -8.11 -0.67
C ALA A 145 -14.25 -7.28 0.24
N LYS A 146 -13.61 -6.43 1.04
CA LYS A 146 -14.26 -5.44 1.90
C LYS A 146 -13.86 -4.04 1.48
N PRO A 147 -14.72 -3.03 1.63
CA PRO A 147 -14.31 -1.64 1.49
C PRO A 147 -13.04 -1.37 2.30
N GLY A 148 -12.05 -0.67 1.69
CA GLY A 148 -10.75 -0.42 2.30
C GLY A 148 -9.63 -1.37 1.86
N ASP A 149 -9.94 -2.50 1.19
CA ASP A 149 -8.90 -3.35 0.60
C ASP A 149 -8.18 -2.61 -0.52
N PHE A 150 -6.87 -2.72 -0.57
CA PHE A 150 -6.10 -2.30 -1.74
C PHE A 150 -6.37 -3.26 -2.88
N MET A 151 -6.60 -2.72 -4.09
CA MET A 151 -6.97 -3.55 -5.23
C MET A 151 -6.13 -3.17 -6.45
N LYS A 152 -5.48 -4.15 -7.04
CA LYS A 152 -4.87 -4.04 -8.36
C LYS A 152 -5.83 -4.61 -9.40
N ILE A 153 -6.26 -3.77 -10.34
CA ILE A 153 -7.09 -4.16 -11.49
C ILE A 153 -6.18 -4.41 -12.69
N PHE A 154 -6.41 -5.52 -13.37
CA PHE A 154 -5.87 -5.82 -14.70
C PHE A 154 -7.02 -5.76 -15.70
N TRP A 155 -6.94 -4.81 -16.65
CA TRP A 155 -7.96 -4.64 -17.69
C TRP A 155 -7.88 -5.71 -18.79
N SER A 156 -6.74 -6.39 -18.88
CA SER A 156 -6.52 -7.56 -19.74
C SER A 156 -5.76 -8.62 -18.94
N ARG A 157 -5.57 -9.81 -19.52
CA ARG A 157 -4.77 -10.86 -18.87
C ARG A 157 -3.26 -10.67 -19.02
N GLN A 158 -2.82 -9.53 -19.56
CA GLN A 158 -1.41 -9.19 -19.70
C GLN A 158 -0.88 -8.59 -18.38
N VAL A 159 0.26 -9.09 -17.91
CA VAL A 159 0.99 -8.61 -16.75
C VAL A 159 2.39 -8.15 -17.17
N GLY A 160 2.88 -7.06 -16.60
CA GLY A 160 4.22 -6.55 -16.85
C GLY A 160 4.32 -5.62 -18.05
N LYS A 161 5.30 -5.86 -18.95
CA LYS A 161 5.57 -4.95 -20.07
C LYS A 161 4.31 -4.65 -20.89
N ASN A 162 4.02 -3.35 -21.06
CA ASN A 162 2.82 -2.83 -21.72
C ASN A 162 1.50 -3.20 -21.01
N GLU A 163 1.55 -3.45 -19.71
CA GLU A 163 0.34 -3.62 -18.90
C GLU A 163 -0.42 -2.30 -18.79
N HIS A 164 -1.74 -2.39 -18.90
CA HIS A 164 -2.67 -1.31 -18.59
C HIS A 164 -3.47 -1.70 -17.35
N GLY A 165 -2.82 -1.66 -16.18
CA GLY A 165 -3.47 -1.94 -14.90
C GLY A 165 -3.90 -0.66 -14.17
N HIS A 166 -4.54 -0.84 -13.01
CA HIS A 166 -4.97 0.27 -12.17
C HIS A 166 -4.86 -0.09 -10.68
N SER A 167 -4.17 0.74 -9.90
CA SER A 167 -4.09 0.60 -8.45
C SER A 167 -5.18 1.42 -7.78
N THR A 168 -5.98 0.79 -6.91
CA THR A 168 -7.19 1.39 -6.35
C THR A 168 -7.41 0.98 -4.90
N ILE A 169 -8.32 1.65 -4.20
CA ILE A 169 -8.91 1.20 -2.94
C ILE A 169 -10.34 0.73 -3.26
N PHE A 170 -10.66 -0.49 -2.94
CA PHE A 170 -11.99 -1.06 -3.14
C PHE A 170 -13.00 -0.41 -2.21
N LEU A 171 -14.18 -0.05 -2.74
CA LEU A 171 -15.26 0.60 -1.99
C LEU A 171 -16.55 -0.24 -1.96
N GLY A 172 -16.57 -1.36 -2.68
CA GLY A 172 -17.73 -2.24 -2.75
C GLY A 172 -18.17 -2.55 -4.17
N THR A 173 -19.25 -3.33 -4.25
CA THR A 173 -19.95 -3.62 -5.50
C THR A 173 -21.35 -3.05 -5.46
N GLU A 174 -21.91 -2.76 -6.62
CA GLU A 174 -23.30 -2.34 -6.77
C GLU A 174 -23.95 -3.06 -7.96
N ASN A 175 -25.20 -3.44 -7.83
CA ASN A 175 -25.98 -3.99 -8.93
C ASN A 175 -26.74 -2.86 -9.61
N ARG A 176 -26.60 -2.76 -10.92
CA ARG A 176 -27.33 -1.84 -11.80
C ARG A 176 -28.15 -2.63 -12.82
N PRO A 177 -29.12 -2.00 -13.53
CA PRO A 177 -29.93 -2.74 -14.51
C PRO A 177 -29.12 -3.44 -15.61
N ASP A 178 -27.94 -2.91 -15.93
CA ASP A 178 -27.01 -3.41 -16.95
C ASP A 178 -25.90 -4.33 -16.41
N GLY A 179 -25.92 -4.66 -15.11
CA GLY A 179 -25.01 -5.61 -14.50
C GLY A 179 -24.36 -5.15 -13.19
N GLN A 180 -23.43 -5.94 -12.73
CA GLN A 180 -22.66 -5.63 -11.51
C GLN A 180 -21.53 -4.66 -11.82
N TYR A 181 -21.37 -3.67 -10.96
CA TYR A 181 -20.30 -2.67 -10.99
C TYR A 181 -19.39 -2.80 -9.77
N VAL A 182 -18.09 -2.47 -9.97
CA VAL A 182 -17.11 -2.35 -8.90
C VAL A 182 -16.85 -0.88 -8.65
N ARG A 183 -17.05 -0.44 -7.42
CA ARG A 183 -16.74 0.90 -6.95
C ARG A 183 -15.36 0.92 -6.32
N TYR A 184 -14.57 1.94 -6.62
CA TYR A 184 -13.23 2.13 -6.07
C TYR A 184 -12.85 3.60 -6.00
N TRP A 185 -11.85 3.90 -5.19
CA TRP A 185 -11.17 5.18 -5.14
C TRP A 185 -9.75 5.06 -5.69
N SER A 186 -9.28 6.08 -6.41
CA SER A 186 -7.91 6.18 -6.93
C SER A 186 -7.63 7.58 -7.47
N SER A 187 -6.47 7.78 -8.12
CA SER A 187 -6.32 8.82 -9.12
C SER A 187 -6.74 8.26 -10.48
N ASN A 188 -7.75 8.89 -11.08
CA ASN A 188 -8.47 8.40 -12.26
C ASN A 188 -8.32 9.32 -13.48
N VAL A 189 -8.17 8.74 -14.66
CA VAL A 189 -8.18 9.49 -15.93
C VAL A 189 -9.58 10.04 -16.22
N PRO A 190 -9.73 11.34 -16.59
CA PRO A 190 -8.71 12.42 -16.62
C PRO A 190 -8.63 13.20 -15.30
N SER A 191 -9.53 12.94 -14.36
CA SER A 191 -9.90 13.86 -13.26
C SER A 191 -8.89 13.89 -12.10
N GLY A 192 -8.10 12.84 -11.89
CA GLY A 192 -7.24 12.70 -10.72
C GLY A 192 -7.95 11.99 -9.55
N TYR A 193 -7.72 12.45 -8.32
CA TYR A 193 -8.25 11.82 -7.10
C TYR A 193 -9.77 11.77 -7.07
N GLY A 194 -10.33 10.61 -6.79
CA GLY A 194 -11.78 10.45 -6.65
C GLY A 194 -12.27 9.01 -6.76
N GLU A 195 -13.56 8.84 -6.54
CA GLU A 195 -14.26 7.58 -6.71
C GLU A 195 -14.63 7.36 -8.17
N LYS A 196 -14.70 6.10 -8.56
CA LYS A 196 -15.17 5.66 -9.88
C LYS A 196 -15.86 4.31 -9.76
N SER A 197 -16.80 4.04 -10.67
CA SER A 197 -17.42 2.74 -10.86
C SER A 197 -17.14 2.23 -12.26
N VAL A 198 -16.89 0.94 -12.38
CA VAL A 198 -16.73 0.25 -13.68
C VAL A 198 -17.53 -1.05 -13.71
N PRO A 199 -18.08 -1.45 -14.87
CA PRO A 199 -18.69 -2.76 -15.00
C PRO A 199 -17.74 -3.87 -14.58
N ARG A 200 -18.18 -4.82 -13.77
CA ARG A 200 -17.38 -5.97 -13.35
C ARG A 200 -16.84 -6.76 -14.55
N SER A 201 -17.60 -6.82 -15.62
CA SER A 201 -17.22 -7.51 -16.87
C SER A 201 -16.01 -6.90 -17.58
N LYS A 202 -15.65 -5.64 -17.31
CA LYS A 202 -14.44 -4.99 -17.84
C LYS A 202 -13.17 -5.34 -17.08
N ILE A 203 -13.28 -5.94 -15.90
CA ILE A 203 -12.13 -6.35 -15.10
C ILE A 203 -11.77 -7.77 -15.47
N ALA A 204 -10.67 -7.96 -16.20
CA ALA A 204 -10.19 -9.28 -16.59
C ALA A 204 -9.66 -10.08 -15.39
N TYR A 205 -9.01 -9.40 -14.44
CA TYR A 205 -8.52 -9.97 -13.20
C TYR A 205 -8.29 -8.87 -12.16
N ALA A 206 -8.41 -9.22 -10.88
CA ALA A 206 -8.05 -8.33 -9.78
C ALA A 206 -7.34 -9.10 -8.68
N ILE A 207 -6.38 -8.44 -8.02
CA ILE A 207 -5.77 -8.91 -6.77
C ILE A 207 -6.11 -7.89 -5.70
N PHE A 208 -6.64 -8.38 -4.59
CA PHE A 208 -6.92 -7.62 -3.39
C PHE A 208 -5.83 -7.87 -2.36
N SER A 209 -5.47 -6.84 -1.60
CA SER A 209 -4.51 -6.90 -0.50
C SER A 209 -5.13 -6.24 0.72
N ARG A 210 -5.34 -7.01 1.79
CA ARG A 210 -5.89 -6.52 3.06
C ARG A 210 -4.80 -6.32 4.08
N LEU A 211 -4.73 -5.12 4.66
CA LEU A 211 -3.77 -4.79 5.70
C LEU A 211 -4.27 -5.32 7.05
N GLU A 212 -3.62 -6.35 7.57
CA GLU A 212 -4.01 -7.03 8.81
C GLU A 212 -2.90 -7.01 9.86
N THR A 213 -1.63 -6.90 9.41
CA THR A 213 -0.47 -7.00 10.28
C THR A 213 0.54 -5.88 9.98
N PRO A 214 0.18 -4.60 10.20
CA PRO A 214 1.06 -3.45 9.89
C PRO A 214 2.37 -3.45 10.68
N THR A 215 2.45 -4.14 11.83
CA THR A 215 3.68 -4.34 12.62
C THR A 215 4.77 -5.05 11.83
N ASN A 216 4.42 -5.88 10.85
CA ASN A 216 5.37 -6.56 9.99
C ASN A 216 6.11 -5.64 9.01
N LEU A 217 5.77 -4.33 8.96
CA LEU A 217 6.55 -3.33 8.22
C LEU A 217 8.02 -3.29 8.65
N THR A 218 8.36 -3.66 9.87
CA THR A 218 9.75 -3.78 10.33
C THR A 218 10.62 -4.69 9.43
N ARG A 219 10.01 -5.64 8.72
CA ARG A 219 10.70 -6.51 7.76
C ARG A 219 11.25 -5.78 6.53
N ILE A 220 10.79 -4.55 6.26
CA ILE A 220 11.26 -3.77 5.12
C ILE A 220 12.75 -3.45 5.21
N THR A 221 13.29 -3.34 6.42
CA THR A 221 14.71 -3.03 6.66
C THR A 221 15.66 -4.17 6.28
N THR A 222 15.14 -5.40 6.24
CA THR A 222 15.90 -6.62 5.88
C THR A 222 15.48 -7.18 4.52
N ALA A 223 14.45 -6.64 3.91
CA ALA A 223 14.01 -7.05 2.58
C ALA A 223 15.06 -6.64 1.52
N PRO A 224 15.25 -7.42 0.44
CA PRO A 224 16.10 -7.01 -0.65
C PRO A 224 15.72 -5.62 -1.17
N SER A 225 16.69 -4.78 -1.50
CA SER A 225 16.45 -3.43 -2.03
C SER A 225 15.67 -3.44 -3.35
N VAL A 226 15.77 -4.51 -4.13
CA VAL A 226 15.08 -4.72 -5.41
C VAL A 226 14.39 -6.08 -5.42
N ASP A 227 13.11 -6.10 -5.77
CA ASP A 227 12.39 -7.33 -6.11
C ASP A 227 12.67 -7.67 -7.58
N THR A 228 13.42 -8.74 -7.81
CA THR A 228 13.87 -9.14 -9.15
C THR A 228 12.72 -9.50 -10.08
N TYR A 229 11.61 -10.05 -9.57
CA TYR A 229 10.42 -10.32 -10.35
C TYR A 229 9.78 -9.02 -10.85
N LEU A 230 9.51 -8.08 -9.96
CA LEU A 230 8.92 -6.78 -10.33
C LEU A 230 9.82 -6.00 -11.28
N ALA A 231 11.13 -5.96 -11.03
CA ALA A 231 12.10 -5.32 -11.91
C ALA A 231 12.08 -5.93 -13.32
N SER A 232 11.90 -7.25 -13.44
CA SER A 232 11.79 -7.93 -14.74
C SER A 232 10.56 -7.48 -15.52
N LEU A 233 9.45 -7.17 -14.85
CA LEU A 233 8.17 -6.77 -15.46
C LEU A 233 8.22 -5.44 -16.21
N LEU A 234 9.24 -4.63 -15.98
CA LEU A 234 9.50 -3.42 -16.77
C LEU A 234 9.84 -3.77 -18.24
N ARG A 235 10.41 -4.95 -18.47
CA ARG A 235 10.94 -5.38 -19.79
C ARG A 235 10.28 -6.62 -20.34
N THR A 236 9.73 -7.47 -19.48
CA THR A 236 9.15 -8.76 -19.84
C THR A 236 7.65 -8.82 -19.52
N ARG A 237 6.98 -9.81 -20.09
CA ARG A 237 5.60 -10.16 -19.75
C ARG A 237 5.59 -11.33 -18.78
N SER A 238 4.58 -11.36 -17.94
CA SER A 238 4.25 -12.46 -17.06
C SER A 238 2.80 -12.92 -17.29
N SER A 239 2.42 -14.03 -16.69
CA SER A 239 1.04 -14.52 -16.68
C SER A 239 0.31 -14.12 -15.40
N ILE A 240 -1.02 -14.16 -15.42
CA ILE A 240 -1.85 -14.00 -14.20
C ILE A 240 -1.51 -15.09 -13.17
N SER A 241 -1.27 -16.32 -13.62
CA SER A 241 -0.92 -17.44 -12.74
C SER A 241 0.41 -17.20 -12.04
N GLU A 242 1.45 -16.78 -12.79
CA GLU A 242 2.75 -16.46 -12.20
C GLU A 242 2.64 -15.27 -11.24
N ALA A 243 1.95 -14.19 -11.65
CA ALA A 243 1.72 -13.03 -10.79
C ALA A 243 1.00 -13.41 -9.49
N GLY A 244 -0.01 -14.27 -9.57
CA GLY A 244 -0.71 -14.81 -8.40
C GLY A 244 0.23 -15.58 -7.49
N SER A 245 0.97 -16.55 -8.04
CA SER A 245 1.95 -17.36 -7.27
C SER A 245 2.99 -16.48 -6.57
N LYS A 246 3.52 -15.45 -7.24
CA LYS A 246 4.48 -14.48 -6.66
C LYS A 246 3.86 -13.62 -5.53
N CYS A 247 2.54 -13.57 -5.45
CA CYS A 247 1.80 -12.85 -4.42
C CYS A 247 1.16 -13.78 -3.36
N GLY A 248 1.46 -15.08 -3.39
CA GLY A 248 0.92 -16.05 -2.43
C GLY A 248 -0.54 -16.48 -2.69
N LEU A 249 -0.98 -16.44 -3.96
CA LEU A 249 -2.31 -16.88 -4.43
C LEU A 249 -2.27 -18.27 -5.04
#